data_795fa7a699bfacd6b3d6f34b2d98a1ea
#
_entry.id   795fa7a699bfacd6b3d6f34b2d98a1ea
#
_cell.length_a   1.000
_cell.length_b   1.000
_cell.length_c   1.000
_cell.angle_alpha   90.00
_cell.angle_beta   90.00
_cell.angle_gamma   90.00
#
_symmetry.space_group_name_H-M   'P 1'
#
loop_
_entity.id
_entity.type
_entity.pdbx_description
1 polymer ?
#
loop_
_entity_poly.entity_id
_entity_poly.type
_entity_poly.pdbx_seq_one_letter_code
_entity_poly.pdbx_strand_id
1 'polypeptide(L)'
;MIKIKAFLSVICLLLPACLYGQAFVVDSDSHQPVPYAQIVNSRGVTIGVTDANGKFPSDLDSGKVTVMHVAYYPKEVVCRSLGDGSKISLEPRCYSLDEIEVSVKQNDYVHLKTYFRSYQQNDSCLKYYKDGFADFFVRLKNKKIKRYVSHPRVLENRSLTEKDRKRGAAMVDKYIATPYLEKQTLAERLEHGGWNFCKDSLFCTLSHDGKQYGAVRLDTAGHTCVCTYDVLAGEGERNGSLFGFTSRLTDFLQTETYSLQDGIPSYMDLVNMRNYRKIFYKYKKDLREQMVEVVDELYVLDREYLSSEEMKKAVDEIEKSEDCTYPDETVVAPLNGYLNEVLKNGMTIVER
;
A
#
# COMPACT_ATOMS: atom_id res chain seq x y z
N MET A 1 29.20 56.48 1.51
CA MET A 1 28.17 55.59 2.07
C MET A 1 27.04 55.22 1.10
N ILE A 2 26.75 55.96 0.04
CA ILE A 2 25.65 55.71 -0.89
C ILE A 2 25.96 54.57 -1.89
N LYS A 3 27.23 54.37 -2.30
CA LYS A 3 27.62 53.34 -3.28
C LYS A 3 27.57 51.89 -2.77
N ILE A 4 27.70 51.67 -1.45
CA ILE A 4 27.65 50.32 -0.85
C ILE A 4 26.21 49.82 -0.73
N LYS A 5 25.24 50.70 -0.48
CA LYS A 5 23.81 50.32 -0.41
C LYS A 5 23.22 49.91 -1.76
N ALA A 6 23.68 50.52 -2.86
CA ALA A 6 23.25 50.15 -4.21
C ALA A 6 23.81 48.80 -4.64
N PHE A 7 25.04 48.43 -4.20
CA PHE A 7 25.65 47.16 -4.52
C PHE A 7 24.99 45.96 -3.78
N LEU A 8 24.60 46.18 -2.51
CA LEU A 8 23.84 45.15 -1.75
C LEU A 8 22.44 44.94 -2.32
N SER A 9 21.79 45.98 -2.85
CA SER A 9 20.44 45.85 -3.45
C SER A 9 20.45 45.07 -4.77
N VAL A 10 21.53 45.14 -5.54
CA VAL A 10 21.70 44.39 -6.79
C VAL A 10 22.03 42.92 -6.55
N ILE A 11 22.74 42.60 -5.45
CA ILE A 11 23.04 41.19 -5.08
C ILE A 11 21.78 40.46 -4.60
N CYS A 12 20.83 41.14 -3.92
CA CYS A 12 19.54 40.56 -3.56
C CYS A 12 18.63 40.26 -4.77
N LEU A 13 18.82 40.96 -5.90
CA LEU A 13 18.06 40.73 -7.13
C LEU A 13 18.63 39.60 -8.02
N LEU A 14 19.87 39.15 -7.71
CA LEU A 14 20.57 38.10 -8.47
C LEU A 14 20.61 36.74 -7.75
N LEU A 15 19.98 36.60 -6.59
CA LEU A 15 19.67 35.27 -6.07
C LEU A 15 18.58 34.69 -6.97
N PRO A 16 18.89 33.73 -7.88
CA PRO A 16 17.83 32.95 -8.49
C PRO A 16 17.16 32.24 -7.31
N ALA A 17 15.98 32.70 -6.96
CA ALA A 17 15.09 31.84 -6.22
C ALA A 17 14.95 30.57 -7.10
N CYS A 18 15.69 29.53 -6.77
CA CYS A 18 15.38 28.17 -7.22
C CYS A 18 14.01 27.86 -6.60
N LEU A 19 12.97 28.43 -7.20
CA LEU A 19 11.60 27.99 -7.02
C LEU A 19 11.57 26.59 -7.62
N TYR A 20 11.91 25.59 -6.80
CA TYR A 20 11.58 24.23 -7.13
C TYR A 20 10.07 24.20 -7.30
N GLY A 21 9.63 24.07 -8.53
CA GLY A 21 8.22 24.02 -8.87
C GLY A 21 7.59 22.88 -8.09
N GLN A 22 6.51 23.18 -7.36
CA GLN A 22 5.76 22.17 -6.63
C GLN A 22 4.72 21.56 -7.56
N ALA A 23 4.86 20.26 -7.86
CA ALA A 23 3.83 19.50 -8.53
C ALA A 23 2.94 18.78 -7.52
N PHE A 24 1.71 18.47 -7.92
CA PHE A 24 0.74 17.78 -7.09
C PHE A 24 0.15 16.59 -7.84
N VAL A 25 -0.04 15.48 -7.14
CA VAL A 25 -0.81 14.35 -7.63
C VAL A 25 -2.27 14.56 -7.22
N VAL A 26 -3.16 14.50 -8.20
CA VAL A 26 -4.58 14.74 -8.02
C VAL A 26 -5.41 13.66 -8.71
N ASP A 27 -6.58 13.44 -8.22
CA ASP A 27 -7.61 12.62 -8.85
C ASP A 27 -8.10 13.30 -10.14
N SER A 28 -8.29 12.55 -11.25
CA SER A 28 -8.69 13.12 -12.54
C SER A 28 -10.08 13.70 -12.52
N ASP A 29 -10.99 13.14 -11.74
CA ASP A 29 -12.40 13.46 -11.74
C ASP A 29 -12.75 14.54 -10.72
N SER A 30 -12.38 14.32 -9.47
CA SER A 30 -12.67 15.24 -8.37
C SER A 30 -11.65 16.37 -8.21
N HIS A 31 -10.47 16.26 -8.85
CA HIS A 31 -9.32 17.17 -8.70
C HIS A 31 -8.80 17.28 -7.27
N GLN A 32 -9.22 16.41 -6.36
CA GLN A 32 -8.74 16.35 -5.00
C GLN A 32 -7.32 15.76 -4.92
N PRO A 33 -6.52 16.13 -3.91
CA PRO A 33 -5.20 15.55 -3.71
C PRO A 33 -5.23 14.03 -3.58
N VAL A 34 -4.21 13.36 -4.14
CA VAL A 34 -3.97 11.93 -3.90
C VAL A 34 -2.78 11.81 -2.94
N PRO A 35 -3.05 11.61 -1.65
CA PRO A 35 -2.01 11.49 -0.64
C PRO A 35 -1.31 10.14 -0.74
N TYR A 36 -0.06 10.11 -0.31
CA TYR A 36 0.76 8.90 -0.17
C TYR A 36 0.87 8.06 -1.45
N ALA A 37 0.70 8.67 -2.62
CA ALA A 37 0.98 8.03 -3.90
C ALA A 37 2.48 7.74 -4.00
N GLN A 38 2.83 6.53 -4.37
CA GLN A 38 4.23 6.11 -4.50
C GLN A 38 4.80 6.55 -5.85
N ILE A 39 5.99 7.10 -5.82
CA ILE A 39 6.77 7.44 -7.01
C ILE A 39 7.81 6.35 -7.20
N VAL A 40 7.66 5.59 -8.28
CA VAL A 40 8.40 4.36 -8.54
C VAL A 40 9.29 4.57 -9.75
N ASN A 41 10.56 4.23 -9.64
CA ASN A 41 11.49 4.29 -10.77
C ASN A 41 11.26 3.12 -11.76
N SER A 42 12.01 3.10 -12.85
CA SER A 42 11.92 2.06 -13.89
C SER A 42 12.18 0.63 -13.38
N ARG A 43 12.85 0.48 -12.26
CA ARG A 43 13.08 -0.84 -11.60
C ARG A 43 12.02 -1.23 -10.58
N GLY A 44 10.93 -0.46 -10.47
CA GLY A 44 9.87 -0.74 -9.50
C GLY A 44 10.20 -0.36 -8.06
N VAL A 45 11.25 0.43 -7.82
CA VAL A 45 11.66 0.90 -6.49
C VAL A 45 10.95 2.20 -6.17
N THR A 46 10.40 2.30 -4.98
CA THR A 46 9.80 3.54 -4.49
C THR A 46 10.91 4.52 -4.11
N ILE A 47 11.03 5.60 -4.87
CA ILE A 47 12.02 6.66 -4.67
C ILE A 47 11.44 7.89 -3.98
N GLY A 48 10.13 7.94 -3.79
CA GLY A 48 9.43 8.99 -3.08
C GLY A 48 7.96 8.63 -2.89
N VAL A 49 7.29 9.40 -2.04
CA VAL A 49 5.85 9.29 -1.75
C VAL A 49 5.29 10.69 -1.67
N THR A 50 4.09 10.93 -2.20
CA THR A 50 3.43 12.21 -2.01
C THR A 50 3.07 12.42 -0.55
N ASP A 51 3.07 13.67 -0.09
CA ASP A 51 2.61 14.00 1.25
C ASP A 51 1.08 13.87 1.40
N ALA A 52 0.57 14.21 2.57
CA ALA A 52 -0.87 14.18 2.86
C ALA A 52 -1.71 15.14 2.00
N ASN A 53 -1.10 16.12 1.35
CA ASN A 53 -1.75 17.06 0.44
C ASN A 53 -1.52 16.71 -1.04
N GLY A 54 -1.03 15.49 -1.31
CA GLY A 54 -0.73 15.04 -2.68
C GLY A 54 0.48 15.73 -3.31
N LYS A 55 1.29 16.43 -2.51
CA LYS A 55 2.47 17.15 -3.01
C LYS A 55 3.54 16.15 -3.47
N PHE A 56 4.00 16.34 -4.71
CA PHE A 56 5.07 15.54 -5.28
C PHE A 56 6.43 15.97 -4.71
N PRO A 57 7.33 15.03 -4.33
CA PRO A 57 8.67 15.35 -3.84
C PRO A 57 9.48 16.17 -4.85
N SER A 58 10.08 17.28 -4.41
CA SER A 58 10.80 18.22 -5.28
C SER A 58 12.25 17.82 -5.56
N ASP A 59 12.79 16.89 -4.80
CA ASP A 59 14.21 16.48 -4.83
C ASP A 59 14.47 15.25 -5.72
N LEU A 60 13.45 14.80 -6.47
CA LEU A 60 13.57 13.67 -7.37
C LEU A 60 14.21 14.11 -8.70
N ASP A 61 15.52 13.94 -8.82
CA ASP A 61 16.26 14.11 -10.09
C ASP A 61 16.22 12.81 -10.93
N SER A 62 15.03 12.21 -11.04
CA SER A 62 14.78 11.03 -11.87
C SER A 62 14.23 11.44 -13.22
N GLY A 63 14.62 10.73 -14.29
CA GLY A 63 14.09 10.99 -15.62
C GLY A 63 12.60 10.64 -15.70
N LYS A 64 12.29 9.37 -15.95
CA LYS A 64 10.94 8.81 -16.05
C LYS A 64 10.60 8.02 -14.79
N VAL A 65 9.46 8.28 -14.21
CA VAL A 65 8.94 7.60 -13.02
C VAL A 65 7.50 7.17 -13.26
N THR A 66 7.01 6.23 -12.48
CA THR A 66 5.60 5.83 -12.45
C THR A 66 5.01 6.28 -11.11
N VAL A 67 3.93 7.04 -11.14
CA VAL A 67 3.13 7.37 -9.96
C VAL A 67 2.08 6.27 -9.80
N MET A 68 2.06 5.64 -8.63
CA MET A 68 1.23 4.48 -8.32
C MET A 68 0.44 4.68 -7.03
N HIS A 69 -0.81 4.28 -7.07
CA HIS A 69 -1.66 4.19 -5.89
C HIS A 69 -2.68 3.07 -6.09
N VAL A 70 -3.02 2.29 -5.05
CA VAL A 70 -3.86 1.09 -5.20
C VAL A 70 -5.25 1.40 -5.79
N ALA A 71 -5.81 2.56 -5.48
CA ALA A 71 -7.12 3.00 -5.98
C ALA A 71 -7.08 3.66 -7.36
N TYR A 72 -5.93 3.71 -8.05
CA TYR A 72 -5.75 4.41 -9.32
C TYR A 72 -4.99 3.57 -10.33
N TYR A 73 -5.21 3.89 -11.62
CA TYR A 73 -4.33 3.39 -12.67
C TYR A 73 -2.95 4.06 -12.57
N PRO A 74 -1.85 3.30 -12.74
CA PRO A 74 -0.50 3.84 -12.72
C PRO A 74 -0.29 4.85 -13.84
N LYS A 75 0.45 5.94 -13.57
CA LYS A 75 0.77 6.97 -14.55
C LYS A 75 2.25 7.22 -14.65
N GLU A 76 2.76 7.15 -15.87
CA GLU A 76 4.16 7.53 -16.15
C GLU A 76 4.31 9.04 -16.28
N VAL A 77 5.36 9.57 -15.66
CA VAL A 77 5.67 11.01 -15.60
C VAL A 77 7.17 11.22 -15.82
N VAL A 78 7.53 12.28 -16.52
CA VAL A 78 8.91 12.73 -16.66
C VAL A 78 9.14 13.84 -15.63
N CYS A 79 9.97 13.61 -14.61
CA CYS A 79 10.17 14.56 -13.51
C CYS A 79 10.64 15.95 -13.99
N ARG A 80 11.53 16.00 -14.97
CA ARG A 80 12.05 17.26 -15.53
C ARG A 80 11.01 18.12 -16.24
N SER A 81 9.86 17.54 -16.62
CA SER A 81 8.75 18.30 -17.26
C SER A 81 7.78 18.91 -16.23
N LEU A 82 7.96 18.64 -14.96
CA LEU A 82 7.10 19.16 -13.89
C LEU A 82 7.56 20.55 -13.48
N GLY A 83 6.72 21.54 -13.80
CA GLY A 83 6.89 22.93 -13.35
C GLY A 83 6.08 23.21 -12.08
N ASP A 84 6.17 24.44 -11.59
CA ASP A 84 5.39 24.93 -10.46
C ASP A 84 3.89 24.88 -10.74
N GLY A 85 3.12 24.31 -9.82
CA GLY A 85 1.69 24.12 -9.97
C GLY A 85 1.27 22.98 -10.92
N SER A 86 2.23 22.19 -11.45
CA SER A 86 1.92 21.05 -12.31
C SER A 86 1.00 20.07 -11.58
N LYS A 87 -0.04 19.59 -12.26
CA LYS A 87 -0.96 18.57 -11.76
C LYS A 87 -0.75 17.25 -12.49
N ILE A 88 -0.45 16.21 -11.72
CA ILE A 88 -0.36 14.83 -12.20
C ILE A 88 -1.72 14.18 -11.88
N SER A 89 -2.62 14.14 -12.85
CA SER A 89 -3.95 13.55 -12.67
C SER A 89 -3.88 12.03 -12.78
N LEU A 90 -4.31 11.33 -11.76
CA LEU A 90 -4.46 9.87 -11.76
C LEU A 90 -5.93 9.52 -12.04
N GLU A 91 -6.15 8.50 -12.85
CA GLU A 91 -7.47 7.97 -13.18
C GLU A 91 -7.89 6.96 -12.11
N PRO A 92 -9.07 7.13 -11.46
CA PRO A 92 -9.57 6.19 -10.47
C PRO A 92 -9.82 4.81 -11.07
N ARG A 93 -9.54 3.75 -10.31
CA ARG A 93 -9.96 2.40 -10.64
C ARG A 93 -11.41 2.20 -10.18
N CYS A 94 -12.27 1.80 -11.10
CA CYS A 94 -13.62 1.37 -10.74
C CYS A 94 -13.57 -0.07 -10.26
N TYR A 95 -14.03 -0.30 -9.05
CA TYR A 95 -14.23 -1.65 -8.49
C TYR A 95 -15.73 -1.93 -8.50
N SER A 96 -16.15 -2.85 -9.36
CA SER A 96 -17.53 -3.35 -9.35
C SER A 96 -17.59 -4.51 -8.36
N LEU A 97 -18.23 -4.29 -7.22
CA LEU A 97 -18.62 -5.36 -6.30
C LEU A 97 -20.13 -5.48 -6.39
N ASP A 98 -20.60 -6.72 -6.52
CA ASP A 98 -22.01 -7.00 -6.59
C ASP A 98 -22.75 -6.52 -5.33
N GLU A 99 -23.99 -6.03 -5.51
CA GLU A 99 -24.85 -5.62 -4.41
C GLU A 99 -25.23 -6.82 -3.58
N ILE A 100 -25.07 -6.72 -2.25
CA ILE A 100 -25.33 -7.83 -1.34
C ILE A 100 -26.77 -7.74 -0.85
N GLU A 101 -27.58 -8.74 -1.18
CA GLU A 101 -28.87 -8.93 -0.53
C GLU A 101 -28.67 -9.37 0.93
N VAL A 102 -28.91 -8.48 1.86
CA VAL A 102 -28.92 -8.81 3.29
C VAL A 102 -30.19 -9.62 3.59
N SER A 103 -30.08 -10.94 3.65
CA SER A 103 -31.21 -11.76 4.10
C SER A 103 -31.41 -11.57 5.61
N VAL A 104 -32.70 -11.63 6.06
CA VAL A 104 -33.12 -11.47 7.48
C VAL A 104 -32.62 -12.59 8.39
N LYS A 105 -31.68 -13.44 7.93
CA LYS A 105 -31.10 -14.54 8.71
C LYS A 105 -30.18 -14.01 9.82
N GLN A 106 -30.08 -14.74 10.91
CA GLN A 106 -29.15 -14.46 12.00
C GLN A 106 -27.71 -14.66 11.50
N ASN A 107 -27.05 -13.57 11.16
CA ASN A 107 -25.67 -13.58 10.66
C ASN A 107 -24.69 -13.52 11.84
N ASP A 108 -23.73 -14.43 11.88
CA ASP A 108 -22.68 -14.51 12.88
C ASP A 108 -21.33 -14.01 12.37
N TYR A 109 -21.09 -14.12 11.06
CA TYR A 109 -19.81 -13.84 10.41
C TYR A 109 -19.98 -12.98 9.14
N VAL A 110 -18.96 -12.19 8.87
CA VAL A 110 -18.63 -11.70 7.54
C VAL A 110 -17.58 -12.63 6.97
N HIS A 111 -17.82 -13.17 5.77
CA HIS A 111 -16.85 -13.94 5.00
C HIS A 111 -16.34 -13.06 3.85
N LEU A 112 -15.04 -12.93 3.74
CA LEU A 112 -14.36 -12.26 2.63
C LEU A 112 -13.51 -13.30 1.91
N LYS A 113 -13.84 -13.58 0.64
CA LYS A 113 -13.01 -14.37 -0.26
C LYS A 113 -12.03 -13.45 -0.94
N THR A 114 -10.73 -13.69 -0.77
CA THR A 114 -9.72 -12.74 -1.23
C THR A 114 -8.61 -13.42 -2.00
N TYR A 115 -8.04 -12.69 -2.93
CA TYR A 115 -6.73 -12.97 -3.51
C TYR A 115 -5.69 -12.07 -2.84
N PHE A 116 -4.52 -12.60 -2.57
CA PHE A 116 -3.41 -11.83 -2.06
C PHE A 116 -2.16 -12.01 -2.89
N ARG A 117 -1.30 -11.00 -2.87
CA ARG A 117 0.09 -11.11 -3.29
C ARG A 117 1.00 -10.32 -2.34
N SER A 118 2.20 -10.83 -2.16
CA SER A 118 3.26 -10.19 -1.39
C SER A 118 4.55 -10.30 -2.16
N TYR A 119 5.28 -9.19 -2.32
CA TYR A 119 6.57 -9.22 -3.00
C TYR A 119 7.61 -8.36 -2.28
N GLN A 120 8.84 -8.77 -2.45
CA GLN A 120 9.99 -8.16 -1.78
C GLN A 120 11.09 -7.87 -2.78
N GLN A 121 11.57 -6.63 -2.75
CA GLN A 121 12.75 -6.19 -3.48
C GLN A 121 13.89 -5.94 -2.50
N ASN A 122 15.09 -6.44 -2.82
CA ASN A 122 16.31 -6.13 -2.09
C ASN A 122 17.22 -5.31 -3.01
N ASP A 123 17.64 -4.11 -2.59
CA ASP A 123 18.46 -3.20 -3.38
C ASP A 123 17.97 -3.07 -4.85
N SER A 124 16.68 -2.87 -5.03
CA SER A 124 16.01 -2.71 -6.33
C SER A 124 15.89 -3.98 -7.18
N CYS A 125 16.07 -5.16 -6.62
CA CYS A 125 15.93 -6.43 -7.33
C CYS A 125 14.81 -7.27 -6.71
N LEU A 126 13.84 -7.71 -7.50
CA LEU A 126 12.78 -8.60 -7.03
C LEU A 126 13.40 -9.92 -6.57
N LYS A 127 13.25 -10.23 -5.28
CA LYS A 127 13.88 -11.39 -4.64
C LYS A 127 12.90 -12.48 -4.28
N TYR A 128 11.77 -12.11 -3.72
CA TYR A 128 10.70 -13.01 -3.30
C TYR A 128 9.34 -12.52 -3.78
N TYR A 129 8.49 -13.46 -4.12
CA TYR A 129 7.09 -13.22 -4.45
C TYR A 129 6.24 -14.34 -3.85
N LYS A 130 5.08 -14.01 -3.33
CA LYS A 130 4.08 -14.94 -2.82
C LYS A 130 2.71 -14.47 -3.23
N ASP A 131 1.87 -15.39 -3.71
CA ASP A 131 0.45 -15.14 -3.94
C ASP A 131 -0.40 -16.34 -3.56
N GLY A 132 -1.71 -16.19 -3.64
CA GLY A 132 -2.68 -17.21 -3.35
C GLY A 132 -4.03 -16.63 -2.94
N PHE A 133 -4.87 -17.48 -2.38
CA PHE A 133 -6.17 -17.07 -1.86
C PHE A 133 -6.19 -17.12 -0.35
N ALA A 134 -6.96 -16.23 0.26
CA ALA A 134 -7.16 -16.20 1.70
C ALA A 134 -8.62 -15.86 1.99
N ASP A 135 -9.27 -16.74 2.74
CA ASP A 135 -10.64 -16.57 3.20
C ASP A 135 -10.63 -16.07 4.64
N PHE A 136 -11.27 -14.93 4.88
CA PHE A 136 -11.37 -14.33 6.20
C PHE A 136 -12.79 -14.42 6.72
N PHE A 137 -12.94 -15.00 7.91
CA PHE A 137 -14.21 -15.07 8.64
C PHE A 137 -14.13 -14.15 9.83
N VAL A 138 -14.79 -13.00 9.75
CA VAL A 138 -14.84 -11.99 10.81
C VAL A 138 -16.10 -12.18 11.63
N ARG A 139 -15.96 -12.58 12.90
CA ARG A 139 -17.12 -12.76 13.78
C ARG A 139 -17.72 -11.43 14.18
N LEU A 140 -19.01 -11.21 13.89
CA LEU A 140 -19.68 -9.93 14.11
C LEU A 140 -19.69 -9.53 15.59
N LYS A 141 -19.91 -10.49 16.51
CA LYS A 141 -20.06 -10.22 17.95
C LYS A 141 -18.80 -9.66 18.63
N ASN A 142 -17.60 -10.13 18.22
CA ASN A 142 -16.36 -9.82 18.96
C ASN A 142 -15.17 -9.54 18.03
N LYS A 143 -15.43 -9.38 16.73
CA LYS A 143 -14.43 -9.05 15.68
C LYS A 143 -13.25 -10.03 15.61
N LYS A 144 -13.42 -11.25 16.13
CA LYS A 144 -12.39 -12.28 16.01
C LYS A 144 -12.29 -12.74 14.55
N ILE A 145 -11.09 -12.67 13.99
CA ILE A 145 -10.79 -13.03 12.61
C ILE A 145 -10.18 -14.43 12.59
N LYS A 146 -10.71 -15.32 11.74
CA LYS A 146 -10.08 -16.57 11.33
C LYS A 146 -9.68 -16.44 9.87
N ARG A 147 -8.53 -16.97 9.49
CA ARG A 147 -8.02 -16.96 8.13
C ARG A 147 -7.68 -18.37 7.67
N TYR A 148 -8.12 -18.73 6.47
CA TYR A 148 -7.78 -19.95 5.77
C TYR A 148 -7.06 -19.57 4.47
N VAL A 149 -5.92 -20.19 4.21
CA VAL A 149 -5.12 -19.92 3.01
C VAL A 149 -5.18 -21.12 2.09
N SER A 150 -5.50 -20.90 0.83
CA SER A 150 -5.55 -21.92 -0.20
C SER A 150 -4.69 -21.55 -1.40
N HIS A 151 -4.17 -22.55 -2.10
CA HIS A 151 -3.36 -22.43 -3.32
C HIS A 151 -2.21 -21.40 -3.22
N PRO A 152 -1.42 -21.39 -2.15
CA PRO A 152 -0.31 -20.47 -2.04
C PRO A 152 0.81 -20.83 -3.02
N ARG A 153 1.41 -19.83 -3.69
CA ARG A 153 2.62 -20.00 -4.48
C ARG A 153 3.71 -19.12 -3.92
N VAL A 154 4.89 -19.68 -3.74
CA VAL A 154 6.09 -18.91 -3.36
C VAL A 154 7.10 -19.02 -4.48
N LEU A 155 7.57 -17.89 -4.97
CA LEU A 155 8.58 -17.79 -6.02
C LEU A 155 9.81 -17.07 -5.47
N GLU A 156 10.98 -17.52 -5.91
CA GLU A 156 12.27 -16.93 -5.53
C GLU A 156 13.12 -16.63 -6.76
N ASN A 157 13.85 -15.53 -6.70
CA ASN A 157 14.93 -15.25 -7.63
C ASN A 157 16.19 -16.01 -7.15
N ARG A 158 16.43 -17.18 -7.74
CA ARG A 158 17.53 -18.08 -7.30
C ARG A 158 18.91 -17.43 -7.38
N SER A 159 19.14 -16.54 -8.36
CA SER A 159 20.44 -15.87 -8.51
C SER A 159 20.76 -14.97 -7.31
N LEU A 160 19.75 -14.46 -6.62
CA LEU A 160 19.88 -13.63 -5.41
C LEU A 160 19.90 -14.50 -4.14
N THR A 161 18.99 -15.47 -4.04
CA THR A 161 18.82 -16.29 -2.84
C THR A 161 19.96 -17.27 -2.59
N GLU A 162 20.63 -17.78 -3.64
CA GLU A 162 21.79 -18.65 -3.48
C GLU A 162 22.97 -17.98 -2.77
N LYS A 163 23.21 -16.70 -3.03
CA LYS A 163 24.25 -15.93 -2.33
C LYS A 163 23.98 -15.85 -0.84
N ASP A 164 22.72 -15.67 -0.47
CA ASP A 164 22.32 -15.51 0.94
C ASP A 164 22.27 -16.86 1.66
N ARG A 165 21.84 -17.93 0.99
CA ARG A 165 21.95 -19.31 1.53
C ARG A 165 23.37 -19.68 1.89
N LYS A 166 24.35 -19.34 1.04
CA LYS A 166 25.79 -19.56 1.32
C LYS A 166 26.30 -18.75 2.52
N ARG A 167 25.65 -17.62 2.84
CA ARG A 167 25.98 -16.76 4.00
C ARG A 167 25.22 -17.14 5.26
N GLY A 168 24.29 -18.10 5.22
CA GLY A 168 23.40 -18.45 6.34
C GLY A 168 22.33 -17.38 6.64
N ALA A 169 22.17 -16.41 5.75
CA ALA A 169 21.29 -15.25 5.92
C ALA A 169 19.82 -15.49 5.51
N ALA A 170 19.55 -16.60 4.81
CA ALA A 170 18.27 -16.85 4.15
C ALA A 170 17.03 -16.94 5.07
N MET A 171 17.23 -17.06 6.38
CA MET A 171 16.11 -17.16 7.34
C MET A 171 15.65 -15.79 7.88
N VAL A 172 16.47 -14.75 7.79
CA VAL A 172 16.23 -13.48 8.51
C VAL A 172 15.85 -12.34 7.57
N ASP A 173 15.99 -12.53 6.27
CA ASP A 173 15.75 -11.50 5.27
C ASP A 173 14.51 -11.73 4.38
N LYS A 174 13.66 -12.69 4.71
CA LYS A 174 12.40 -12.98 4.00
C LYS A 174 11.22 -12.36 4.75
N TYR A 175 10.70 -11.27 4.21
CA TYR A 175 9.63 -10.47 4.84
C TYR A 175 8.27 -10.61 4.16
N ILE A 176 8.18 -11.37 3.04
CA ILE A 176 6.89 -11.66 2.40
C ILE A 176 6.00 -12.49 3.33
N ALA A 177 4.74 -12.16 3.37
CA ALA A 177 3.76 -12.84 4.21
C ALA A 177 2.40 -12.94 3.50
N THR A 178 1.54 -13.83 3.96
CA THR A 178 0.12 -13.73 3.66
C THR A 178 -0.46 -12.57 4.47
N PRO A 179 -1.07 -11.55 3.85
CA PRO A 179 -1.62 -10.40 4.55
C PRO A 179 -2.64 -10.80 5.62
N TYR A 180 -2.80 -9.96 6.62
CA TYR A 180 -3.85 -10.06 7.62
C TYR A 180 -4.78 -8.88 7.48
N LEU A 181 -6.07 -9.07 7.77
CA LEU A 181 -6.98 -7.97 7.98
C LEU A 181 -6.63 -7.27 9.29
N GLU A 182 -6.67 -5.94 9.26
CA GLU A 182 -6.58 -5.17 10.49
C GLU A 182 -7.78 -5.44 11.40
N LYS A 183 -7.53 -5.46 12.70
CA LYS A 183 -8.61 -5.70 13.69
C LYS A 183 -9.57 -4.52 13.82
N GLN A 184 -9.14 -3.34 13.40
CA GLN A 184 -9.90 -2.12 13.49
C GLN A 184 -10.09 -1.53 12.11
N THR A 185 -11.32 -1.51 11.62
CA THR A 185 -11.73 -0.73 10.44
C THR A 185 -11.72 0.76 10.76
N LEU A 186 -11.92 1.62 9.75
CA LEU A 186 -12.09 3.05 9.95
C LEU A 186 -13.21 3.34 10.97
N ALA A 187 -14.36 2.64 10.88
CA ALA A 187 -15.46 2.78 11.80
C ALA A 187 -15.03 2.53 13.25
N GLU A 188 -14.37 1.42 13.50
CA GLU A 188 -13.93 1.03 14.85
C GLU A 188 -12.86 1.95 15.42
N ARG A 189 -11.96 2.47 14.58
CA ARG A 189 -10.97 3.50 14.99
C ARG A 189 -11.66 4.77 15.45
N LEU A 190 -12.71 5.21 14.74
CA LEU A 190 -13.47 6.41 15.11
C LEU A 190 -14.31 6.24 16.37
N GLU A 191 -14.80 5.01 16.65
CA GLU A 191 -15.54 4.67 17.87
C GLU A 191 -14.64 4.64 19.11
N HIS A 192 -13.37 4.23 18.98
CA HIS A 192 -12.48 4.00 20.13
C HIS A 192 -11.73 5.24 20.62
N GLY A 193 -12.19 6.44 20.28
CA GLY A 193 -11.71 7.71 20.82
C GLY A 193 -10.33 8.15 20.30
N GLY A 194 -10.08 9.45 20.39
CA GLY A 194 -8.80 10.05 19.92
C GLY A 194 -8.63 10.18 18.41
N TRP A 195 -9.35 9.38 17.62
CA TRP A 195 -9.33 9.46 16.17
C TRP A 195 -10.35 10.46 15.65
N ASN A 196 -9.93 11.35 14.76
CA ASN A 196 -10.77 12.37 14.15
C ASN A 196 -10.55 12.44 12.64
N PHE A 197 -11.65 12.62 11.90
CA PHE A 197 -11.64 13.03 10.52
C PHE A 197 -12.84 13.93 10.23
N CYS A 198 -12.75 14.76 9.21
CA CYS A 198 -13.80 15.70 8.81
C CYS A 198 -14.79 15.01 7.88
N LYS A 199 -16.05 14.79 8.33
CA LYS A 199 -17.07 14.07 7.55
C LYS A 199 -17.64 14.87 6.37
N ASP A 200 -17.50 16.19 6.40
CA ASP A 200 -18.14 17.09 5.42
C ASP A 200 -17.21 17.47 4.26
N SER A 201 -16.08 16.80 4.13
CA SER A 201 -15.09 17.06 3.07
C SER A 201 -14.75 15.79 2.31
N LEU A 202 -14.61 15.90 1.01
CA LEU A 202 -14.18 14.79 0.14
C LEU A 202 -12.73 14.34 0.42
N PHE A 203 -11.96 15.19 1.07
CA PHE A 203 -10.60 14.91 1.51
C PHE A 203 -10.40 15.38 2.94
N CYS A 204 -9.94 14.51 3.81
CA CYS A 204 -9.75 14.79 5.22
C CYS A 204 -8.43 14.23 5.72
N THR A 205 -7.77 14.96 6.58
CA THR A 205 -6.66 14.45 7.39
C THR A 205 -7.21 13.52 8.48
N LEU A 206 -6.64 12.34 8.57
CA LEU A 206 -6.88 11.42 9.67
C LEU A 206 -5.89 11.75 10.80
N SER A 207 -6.40 12.09 11.97
CA SER A 207 -5.58 12.43 13.12
C SER A 207 -5.95 11.61 14.36
N HIS A 208 -4.99 11.42 15.25
CA HIS A 208 -5.16 10.80 16.55
C HIS A 208 -4.38 11.59 17.59
N ASP A 209 -5.04 11.99 18.68
CA ASP A 209 -4.45 12.82 19.75
C ASP A 209 -3.71 14.07 19.23
N GLY A 210 -4.29 14.74 18.23
CA GLY A 210 -3.75 15.94 17.62
C GLY A 210 -2.57 15.74 16.67
N LYS A 211 -2.12 14.51 16.44
CA LYS A 211 -1.10 14.17 15.44
C LYS A 211 -1.74 13.62 14.18
N GLN A 212 -1.18 13.99 13.03
CA GLN A 212 -1.60 13.44 11.74
C GLN A 212 -1.04 12.03 11.56
N TYR A 213 -1.91 11.08 11.27
CA TYR A 213 -1.56 9.67 11.00
C TYR A 213 -1.92 9.23 9.59
N GLY A 214 -2.57 10.07 8.80
CA GLY A 214 -2.95 9.68 7.48
C GLY A 214 -3.99 10.61 6.84
N ALA A 215 -4.70 10.08 5.87
CA ALA A 215 -5.76 10.78 5.16
C ALA A 215 -6.89 9.84 4.78
N VAL A 216 -8.09 10.40 4.69
CA VAL A 216 -9.28 9.76 4.15
C VAL A 216 -9.74 10.56 2.93
N ARG A 217 -9.96 9.90 1.82
CA ARG A 217 -10.53 10.49 0.61
C ARG A 217 -11.85 9.80 0.28
N LEU A 218 -12.87 10.58 0.09
CA LEU A 218 -14.18 10.15 -0.36
C LEU A 218 -14.34 10.49 -1.86
N ASP A 219 -14.63 9.51 -2.67
CA ASP A 219 -15.01 9.68 -4.05
C ASP A 219 -16.48 9.30 -4.20
N THR A 220 -17.32 10.34 -4.29
CA THR A 220 -18.77 10.15 -4.42
C THR A 220 -19.19 9.69 -5.81
N ALA A 221 -18.40 10.02 -6.86
CA ALA A 221 -18.68 9.58 -8.24
C ALA A 221 -18.32 8.09 -8.43
N GLY A 222 -17.17 7.67 -7.89
CA GLY A 222 -16.73 6.27 -7.91
C GLY A 222 -17.25 5.44 -6.75
N HIS A 223 -18.07 6.00 -5.86
CA HIS A 223 -18.59 5.34 -4.66
C HIS A 223 -17.48 4.64 -3.85
N THR A 224 -16.35 5.33 -3.63
CA THR A 224 -15.22 4.77 -2.89
C THR A 224 -14.75 5.66 -1.75
N CYS A 225 -14.26 5.01 -0.68
CA CYS A 225 -13.56 5.64 0.43
C CYS A 225 -12.15 5.05 0.50
N VAL A 226 -11.14 5.89 0.38
CA VAL A 226 -9.73 5.47 0.47
C VAL A 226 -9.11 6.03 1.73
N CYS A 227 -8.67 5.13 2.60
CA CYS A 227 -7.98 5.47 3.85
C CYS A 227 -6.51 5.11 3.72
N THR A 228 -5.62 6.04 3.95
CA THR A 228 -4.19 5.77 4.03
C THR A 228 -3.65 6.15 5.40
N TYR A 229 -2.94 5.23 6.03
CA TYR A 229 -2.32 5.39 7.34
C TYR A 229 -0.80 5.37 7.20
N ASP A 230 -0.13 6.34 7.79
CA ASP A 230 1.30 6.26 8.10
C ASP A 230 1.44 5.64 9.50
N VAL A 231 1.75 4.36 9.55
CA VAL A 231 1.82 3.59 10.80
C VAL A 231 2.95 4.06 11.71
N LEU A 232 3.95 4.76 11.16
CA LEU A 232 5.10 5.27 11.90
C LEU A 232 4.97 6.74 12.30
N ALA A 233 3.95 7.46 11.84
CA ALA A 233 3.80 8.92 12.05
C ALA A 233 3.87 9.35 13.52
N GLY A 234 3.41 8.50 14.45
CA GLY A 234 3.41 8.81 15.88
C GLY A 234 4.66 8.36 16.64
N GLU A 235 5.36 7.36 16.14
CA GLU A 235 6.45 6.67 16.84
C GLU A 235 7.82 6.89 16.18
N GLY A 236 7.84 7.26 14.90
CA GLY A 236 9.05 7.33 14.09
C GLY A 236 9.58 5.94 13.69
N GLU A 237 10.82 5.88 13.25
CA GLU A 237 11.47 4.65 12.80
C GLU A 237 11.51 3.59 13.92
N ARG A 238 11.22 2.33 13.57
CA ARG A 238 11.34 1.20 14.49
C ARG A 238 12.64 0.45 14.25
N ASN A 239 13.45 0.34 15.30
CA ASN A 239 14.75 -0.31 15.26
C ASN A 239 14.68 -1.69 15.93
N GLY A 240 15.32 -2.71 15.31
CA GLY A 240 15.47 -4.05 15.84
C GLY A 240 16.93 -4.49 15.83
N SER A 241 17.33 -5.30 16.82
CA SER A 241 18.66 -5.91 16.85
C SER A 241 18.57 -7.30 17.45
N LEU A 242 19.16 -8.30 16.78
CA LEU A 242 19.19 -9.69 17.24
C LEU A 242 20.45 -10.38 16.71
N PHE A 243 21.28 -10.96 17.58
CA PHE A 243 22.47 -11.76 17.22
C PHE A 243 23.40 -11.15 16.16
N GLY A 244 23.61 -9.82 16.23
CA GLY A 244 24.47 -9.10 15.27
C GLY A 244 23.79 -8.74 13.95
N PHE A 245 22.51 -8.99 13.84
CA PHE A 245 21.62 -8.45 12.82
C PHE A 245 20.94 -7.19 13.37
N THR A 246 20.96 -6.12 12.61
CA THR A 246 20.23 -4.89 12.91
C THR A 246 19.26 -4.59 11.79
N SER A 247 18.07 -4.11 12.12
CA SER A 247 17.08 -3.68 11.16
C SER A 247 16.44 -2.37 11.58
N ARG A 248 16.03 -1.57 10.62
CA ARG A 248 15.38 -0.29 10.79
C ARG A 248 14.22 -0.18 9.79
N LEU A 249 13.00 -0.13 10.31
CA LEU A 249 11.79 0.12 9.53
C LEU A 249 11.60 1.64 9.44
N THR A 250 11.73 2.18 8.24
CA THR A 250 11.70 3.64 7.99
C THR A 250 10.37 4.13 7.44
N ASP A 251 9.65 3.26 6.73
CA ASP A 251 8.36 3.57 6.13
C ASP A 251 7.39 2.41 6.35
N PHE A 252 6.19 2.71 6.76
CA PHE A 252 5.09 1.76 6.82
C PHE A 252 3.77 2.48 6.50
N LEU A 253 3.34 2.35 5.26
CA LEU A 253 2.07 2.88 4.77
C LEU A 253 1.07 1.75 4.59
N GLN A 254 -0.13 1.94 5.11
CA GLN A 254 -1.27 1.06 4.92
C GLN A 254 -2.36 1.82 4.20
N THR A 255 -2.86 1.29 3.09
CA THR A 255 -3.97 1.85 2.33
C THR A 255 -5.09 0.85 2.25
N GLU A 256 -6.29 1.28 2.60
CA GLU A 256 -7.53 0.51 2.54
C GLU A 256 -8.50 1.23 1.61
N THR A 257 -9.08 0.51 0.66
CA THR A 257 -10.13 1.01 -0.22
C THR A 257 -11.43 0.31 0.12
N TYR A 258 -12.48 1.10 0.30
CA TYR A 258 -13.82 0.63 0.61
C TYR A 258 -14.81 1.09 -0.45
N SER A 259 -15.81 0.27 -0.75
CA SER A 259 -17.01 0.73 -1.45
C SER A 259 -17.78 1.66 -0.51
N LEU A 260 -18.19 2.83 -1.04
CA LEU A 260 -18.94 3.80 -0.25
C LEU A 260 -20.43 3.53 -0.47
N GLN A 261 -21.03 2.84 0.49
CA GLN A 261 -22.47 2.80 0.68
C GLN A 261 -22.85 3.82 1.75
N ASP A 262 -24.01 3.75 2.34
CA ASP A 262 -24.40 4.68 3.39
C ASP A 262 -23.59 4.44 4.69
N GLY A 263 -22.98 5.48 5.22
CA GLY A 263 -22.32 5.46 6.53
C GLY A 263 -20.81 5.39 6.54
N ILE A 264 -20.22 4.85 7.62
CA ILE A 264 -18.78 4.66 7.79
C ILE A 264 -18.42 3.23 7.36
N PRO A 265 -17.43 3.05 6.48
CA PRO A 265 -17.08 1.74 5.94
C PRO A 265 -16.70 0.69 6.99
N SER A 266 -17.14 -0.52 6.75
CA SER A 266 -16.89 -1.73 7.56
C SER A 266 -16.11 -2.79 6.76
N TYR A 267 -15.93 -3.99 7.32
CA TYR A 267 -15.33 -5.11 6.57
C TYR A 267 -16.13 -5.51 5.32
N MET A 268 -17.47 -5.36 5.37
CA MET A 268 -18.33 -5.66 4.21
C MET A 268 -18.09 -4.71 3.04
N ASP A 269 -17.55 -3.54 3.31
CA ASP A 269 -17.29 -2.53 2.30
C ASP A 269 -15.86 -2.58 1.77
N LEU A 270 -14.98 -3.41 2.38
CA LEU A 270 -13.57 -3.52 1.98
C LEU A 270 -13.46 -4.06 0.54
N VAL A 271 -12.72 -3.35 -0.29
CA VAL A 271 -12.43 -3.69 -1.69
C VAL A 271 -11.02 -4.25 -1.82
N ASN A 272 -10.06 -3.52 -1.28
CA ASN A 272 -8.66 -3.94 -1.25
C ASN A 272 -7.91 -3.31 -0.07
N MET A 273 -6.77 -3.90 0.24
CA MET A 273 -5.81 -3.38 1.21
C MET A 273 -4.41 -3.50 0.65
N ARG A 274 -3.55 -2.52 0.91
CA ARG A 274 -2.15 -2.53 0.54
C ARG A 274 -1.29 -2.03 1.67
N ASN A 275 -0.28 -2.81 2.04
CA ASN A 275 0.78 -2.43 2.97
C ASN A 275 2.09 -2.24 2.21
N TYR A 276 2.76 -1.11 2.42
CA TYR A 276 4.09 -0.84 1.93
C TYR A 276 5.02 -0.64 3.12
N ARG A 277 6.14 -1.35 3.13
CA ARG A 277 7.17 -1.26 4.17
C ARG A 277 8.53 -1.09 3.54
N LYS A 278 9.34 -0.18 4.10
CA LYS A 278 10.74 0.00 3.72
C LYS A 278 11.62 -0.27 4.93
N ILE A 279 12.55 -1.18 4.76
CA ILE A 279 13.38 -1.69 5.83
C ILE A 279 14.83 -1.59 5.39
N PHE A 280 15.69 -1.09 6.25
CA PHE A 280 17.13 -1.21 6.10
C PHE A 280 17.62 -2.25 7.09
N TYR A 281 18.48 -3.15 6.64
CA TYR A 281 19.08 -4.14 7.53
C TYR A 281 20.57 -4.33 7.27
N LYS A 282 21.29 -4.79 8.28
CA LYS A 282 22.72 -5.03 8.23
C LYS A 282 23.10 -6.17 9.14
N TYR A 283 23.95 -7.07 8.67
CA TYR A 283 24.69 -7.99 9.53
C TYR A 283 25.98 -7.34 10.01
N LYS A 284 26.47 -7.73 11.19
CA LYS A 284 27.70 -7.17 11.81
C LYS A 284 28.92 -7.14 10.86
N LYS A 285 28.99 -8.08 9.90
CA LYS A 285 30.09 -8.20 8.93
C LYS A 285 29.86 -7.46 7.62
N ASP A 286 28.67 -6.91 7.41
CA ASP A 286 28.36 -6.20 6.17
C ASP A 286 28.96 -4.81 6.17
N LEU A 287 29.47 -4.37 5.02
CA LEU A 287 30.03 -3.03 4.84
C LEU A 287 28.94 -1.95 4.78
N ARG A 288 27.77 -2.28 4.24
CA ARG A 288 26.65 -1.34 4.06
C ARG A 288 25.32 -1.98 4.50
N GLU A 289 24.36 -1.13 4.81
CA GLU A 289 22.97 -1.53 4.96
C GLU A 289 22.40 -1.97 3.61
N GLN A 290 21.51 -2.96 3.63
CA GLN A 290 20.70 -3.38 2.49
C GLN A 290 19.31 -2.80 2.64
N MET A 291 18.77 -2.26 1.56
CA MET A 291 17.41 -1.77 1.51
C MET A 291 16.47 -2.88 1.07
N VAL A 292 15.37 -3.03 1.78
CA VAL A 292 14.28 -3.95 1.45
C VAL A 292 12.98 -3.18 1.35
N GLU A 293 12.28 -3.36 0.24
CA GLU A 293 10.91 -2.93 0.10
C GLU A 293 10.00 -4.15 0.07
N VAL A 294 8.93 -4.11 0.84
CA VAL A 294 7.91 -5.16 0.90
C VAL A 294 6.56 -4.55 0.62
N VAL A 295 5.86 -5.15 -0.31
CA VAL A 295 4.47 -4.79 -0.62
C VAL A 295 3.60 -6.02 -0.39
N ASP A 296 2.59 -5.86 0.44
CA ASP A 296 1.55 -6.85 0.66
C ASP A 296 0.22 -6.28 0.17
N GLU A 297 -0.48 -7.00 -0.68
CA GLU A 297 -1.77 -6.59 -1.24
C GLU A 297 -2.81 -7.68 -1.04
N LEU A 298 -4.03 -7.24 -0.77
CA LEU A 298 -5.22 -8.06 -0.61
C LEU A 298 -6.34 -7.47 -1.45
N TYR A 299 -7.02 -8.30 -2.24
CA TYR A 299 -8.13 -7.92 -3.09
C TYR A 299 -9.34 -8.79 -2.74
N VAL A 300 -10.45 -8.16 -2.38
CA VAL A 300 -11.70 -8.86 -2.10
C VAL A 300 -12.34 -9.24 -3.43
N LEU A 301 -12.55 -10.54 -3.62
CA LEU A 301 -13.16 -11.11 -4.82
C LEU A 301 -14.66 -11.29 -4.63
N ASP A 302 -15.06 -11.69 -3.41
CA ASP A 302 -16.44 -11.93 -3.05
C ASP A 302 -16.63 -11.77 -1.55
N ARG A 303 -17.86 -11.51 -1.10
CA ARG A 303 -18.21 -11.29 0.30
C ARG A 303 -19.63 -11.68 0.59
N GLU A 304 -19.85 -12.24 1.77
CA GLU A 304 -21.15 -12.71 2.20
C GLU A 304 -21.30 -12.68 3.72
N TYR A 305 -22.55 -12.65 4.19
CA TYR A 305 -22.86 -12.89 5.59
C TYR A 305 -23.19 -14.36 5.81
N LEU A 306 -22.62 -14.97 6.85
CA LEU A 306 -22.82 -16.39 7.16
C LEU A 306 -23.29 -16.58 8.62
N SER A 307 -24.14 -17.58 8.79
CA SER A 307 -24.38 -18.21 10.08
C SER A 307 -23.19 -19.07 10.51
N SER A 308 -23.18 -19.52 11.77
CA SER A 308 -22.14 -20.41 12.28
C SER A 308 -22.10 -21.79 11.58
N GLU A 309 -23.23 -22.26 11.03
CA GLU A 309 -23.31 -23.53 10.29
C GLU A 309 -22.76 -23.35 8.86
N GLU A 310 -23.16 -22.27 8.17
CA GLU A 310 -22.68 -21.95 6.83
C GLU A 310 -21.16 -21.70 6.83
N MET A 311 -20.62 -21.02 7.87
CA MET A 311 -19.18 -20.85 8.04
C MET A 311 -18.42 -22.18 8.09
N LYS A 312 -18.95 -23.20 8.79
CA LYS A 312 -18.31 -24.53 8.84
C LYS A 312 -18.30 -25.21 7.46
N LYS A 313 -19.41 -25.11 6.71
CA LYS A 313 -19.49 -25.65 5.35
C LYS A 313 -18.51 -24.95 4.40
N ALA A 314 -18.43 -23.62 4.47
CA ALA A 314 -17.49 -22.85 3.66
C ALA A 314 -16.03 -23.24 3.95
N VAL A 315 -15.66 -23.48 5.21
CA VAL A 315 -14.32 -23.97 5.57
C VAL A 315 -14.05 -25.35 4.97
N ASP A 316 -15.01 -26.28 5.07
CA ASP A 316 -14.88 -27.62 4.50
C ASP A 316 -14.73 -27.59 2.97
N GLU A 317 -15.37 -26.61 2.29
CA GLU A 317 -15.25 -26.41 0.84
C GLU A 317 -13.88 -25.85 0.46
N ILE A 318 -13.36 -24.87 1.22
CA ILE A 318 -12.02 -24.29 1.01
C ILE A 318 -10.95 -25.39 1.13
N GLU A 319 -11.05 -26.25 2.16
CA GLU A 319 -10.08 -27.34 2.40
C GLU A 319 -10.11 -28.44 1.31
N LYS A 320 -11.24 -28.59 0.60
CA LYS A 320 -11.43 -29.58 -0.46
C LYS A 320 -11.22 -29.04 -1.87
N SER A 321 -11.08 -27.72 -2.02
CA SER A 321 -10.93 -27.09 -3.32
C SER A 321 -9.60 -27.45 -3.97
N GLU A 322 -9.64 -28.11 -5.11
CA GLU A 322 -8.45 -28.46 -5.91
C GLU A 322 -8.20 -27.45 -7.04
N ASP A 323 -9.23 -26.77 -7.51
CA ASP A 323 -9.17 -25.84 -8.63
C ASP A 323 -9.10 -24.38 -8.17
N CYS A 324 -8.22 -23.62 -8.81
CA CYS A 324 -8.17 -22.17 -8.62
C CYS A 324 -7.90 -21.45 -9.94
N THR A 325 -8.61 -20.35 -10.16
CA THR A 325 -8.33 -19.39 -11.25
C THR A 325 -7.80 -18.12 -10.66
N TYR A 326 -6.54 -17.79 -10.98
CA TYR A 326 -5.93 -16.55 -10.50
C TYR A 326 -6.56 -15.35 -11.21
N PRO A 327 -6.85 -14.27 -10.47
CA PRO A 327 -7.48 -13.09 -11.04
C PRO A 327 -6.53 -12.37 -12.01
N ASP A 328 -7.12 -11.73 -13.00
CA ASP A 328 -6.41 -10.93 -14.01
C ASP A 328 -6.25 -9.44 -13.57
N GLU A 329 -5.70 -8.62 -14.46
CA GLU A 329 -5.43 -7.20 -14.20
C GLU A 329 -6.70 -6.33 -14.08
N THR A 330 -7.87 -6.85 -14.39
CA THR A 330 -9.15 -6.12 -14.19
C THR A 330 -9.50 -6.05 -12.71
N VAL A 331 -9.17 -7.11 -11.97
CA VAL A 331 -9.41 -7.23 -10.53
C VAL A 331 -8.19 -6.75 -9.72
N VAL A 332 -6.99 -7.17 -10.14
CA VAL A 332 -5.74 -6.91 -9.42
C VAL A 332 -4.98 -5.77 -10.09
N ALA A 333 -4.44 -4.82 -9.31
CA ALA A 333 -3.64 -3.75 -9.86
C ALA A 333 -2.41 -4.31 -10.61
N PRO A 334 -2.07 -3.82 -11.82
CA PRO A 334 -0.93 -4.30 -12.56
C PRO A 334 0.38 -4.03 -11.81
N LEU A 335 1.30 -4.98 -11.88
CA LEU A 335 2.68 -4.75 -11.43
C LEU A 335 3.39 -3.79 -12.38
N ASN A 336 4.39 -3.09 -11.85
CA ASN A 336 5.34 -2.35 -12.70
C ASN A 336 5.93 -3.29 -13.77
N GLY A 337 6.14 -2.78 -15.00
CA GLY A 337 6.59 -3.59 -16.13
C GLY A 337 7.85 -4.41 -15.87
N TYR A 338 8.83 -3.83 -15.16
CA TYR A 338 10.06 -4.54 -14.77
C TYR A 338 9.75 -5.69 -13.78
N LEU A 339 8.93 -5.45 -12.75
CA LEU A 339 8.56 -6.49 -11.79
C LEU A 339 7.81 -7.64 -12.48
N ASN A 340 6.90 -7.31 -13.39
CA ASN A 340 6.15 -8.31 -14.15
C ASN A 340 7.05 -9.15 -15.06
N GLU A 341 8.04 -8.52 -15.71
CA GLU A 341 9.03 -9.22 -16.52
C GLU A 341 9.88 -10.17 -15.67
N VAL A 342 10.43 -9.69 -14.56
CA VAL A 342 11.24 -10.52 -13.65
C VAL A 342 10.41 -11.67 -13.07
N LEU A 343 9.14 -11.42 -12.71
CA LEU A 343 8.23 -12.44 -12.20
C LEU A 343 8.03 -13.57 -13.23
N LYS A 344 7.84 -13.23 -14.51
CA LYS A 344 7.63 -14.20 -15.59
C LYS A 344 8.88 -14.99 -15.96
N ASN A 345 10.04 -14.31 -16.00
CA ASN A 345 11.24 -14.84 -16.62
C ASN A 345 12.39 -15.14 -15.65
N GLY A 346 12.38 -14.53 -14.46
CA GLY A 346 13.48 -14.58 -13.49
C GLY A 346 13.19 -15.31 -12.18
N MET A 347 11.94 -15.72 -11.95
CA MET A 347 11.52 -16.33 -10.71
C MET A 347 11.26 -17.83 -10.88
N THR A 348 11.52 -18.60 -9.82
CA THR A 348 11.26 -20.05 -9.77
C THR A 348 10.29 -20.35 -8.64
N ILE A 349 9.26 -21.15 -8.92
CA ILE A 349 8.34 -21.63 -7.88
C ILE A 349 9.10 -22.59 -6.95
N VAL A 350 9.05 -22.33 -5.65
CA VAL A 350 9.74 -23.12 -4.62
C VAL A 350 8.79 -23.77 -3.63
N GLU A 351 7.54 -23.30 -3.58
CA GLU A 351 6.47 -23.83 -2.74
C GLU A 351 5.12 -23.65 -3.44
N ARG A 352 4.24 -24.67 -3.33
CA ARG A 352 2.83 -24.65 -3.79
C ARG A 352 1.94 -25.20 -2.72
#